data_1fe850bb423a99daf793e924b0b85530
#
_entry.id   1fe850bb423a99daf793e924b0b85530
#
_cell.length_a   1.000
_cell.length_b   1.000
_cell.length_c   1.000
_cell.angle_alpha   90.00
_cell.angle_beta   90.00
_cell.angle_gamma   90.00
#
_symmetry.space_group_name_H-M   'P 1'
#
loop_
_entity.id
_entity.type
_entity.pdbx_description
1 polymer ?
#
loop_
_entity_poly.entity_id
_entity_poly.type
_entity_poly.pdbx_seq_one_letter_code
_entity_poly.pdbx_strand_id
1 'polypeptide(L)'
;MKSILFIFTCICCSVYSQNPKTPNAPAQDLSCQKTDAEWKAQLDDNTYYVLREAGTERPFSGLYNNHYEQGLYKCAGCDAPLYISDHKYDSGSGWPAFDRAVEGAVSYLKDNKLGYTRIELICSSCGGHLGHMFNDGPRQTTGQRHCINSVALSFVSYDE
;
A
#
# COMPACT_ATOMS: atom_id res chain seq x y z
N MET A 1 23.15 -12.13 75.55
CA MET A 1 22.27 -11.38 74.70
C MET A 1 22.96 -11.25 73.35
N LYS A 2 22.52 -12.02 72.29
CA LYS A 2 23.12 -12.03 70.97
C LYS A 2 22.15 -11.28 70.03
N SER A 3 22.56 -10.09 69.57
CA SER A 3 21.80 -9.30 68.58
C SER A 3 22.01 -9.90 67.18
N ILE A 4 20.91 -10.29 66.54
CA ILE A 4 20.90 -10.76 65.17
C ILE A 4 20.58 -9.55 64.26
N LEU A 5 21.55 -9.21 63.39
CA LEU A 5 21.44 -8.14 62.39
C LEU A 5 20.79 -8.72 61.15
N PHE A 6 19.56 -8.32 60.86
CA PHE A 6 18.88 -8.66 59.61
C PHE A 6 19.35 -7.69 58.50
N ILE A 7 20.07 -8.22 57.53
CA ILE A 7 20.41 -7.49 56.29
C ILE A 7 19.25 -7.66 55.33
N PHE A 8 18.52 -6.56 55.08
CA PHE A 8 17.50 -6.48 54.03
C PHE A 8 18.22 -6.21 52.70
N THR A 9 18.33 -7.23 51.85
CA THR A 9 18.75 -7.07 50.45
C THR A 9 17.60 -6.59 49.63
N CYS A 10 17.63 -5.32 49.27
CA CYS A 10 16.70 -4.69 48.34
C CYS A 10 17.01 -5.18 46.90
N ILE A 11 16.19 -6.10 46.38
CA ILE A 11 16.26 -6.53 45.01
C ILE A 11 15.53 -5.45 44.18
N CYS A 12 16.31 -4.58 43.53
CA CYS A 12 15.82 -3.65 42.54
C CYS A 12 15.39 -4.45 41.29
N CYS A 13 14.09 -4.75 41.16
CA CYS A 13 13.51 -5.20 39.91
C CYS A 13 13.53 -4.04 38.89
N SER A 14 14.54 -4.04 38.03
CA SER A 14 14.57 -3.20 36.84
C SER A 14 13.49 -3.69 35.87
N VAL A 15 12.34 -3.03 35.87
CA VAL A 15 11.31 -3.22 34.83
C VAL A 15 11.88 -2.67 33.52
N TYR A 16 12.37 -3.58 32.69
CA TYR A 16 12.71 -3.26 31.31
C TYR A 16 11.41 -2.97 30.55
N SER A 17 11.12 -1.69 30.38
CA SER A 17 10.04 -1.23 29.51
C SER A 17 10.41 -1.62 28.07
N GLN A 18 9.80 -2.70 27.57
CA GLN A 18 9.89 -3.04 26.16
C GLN A 18 8.98 -2.06 25.40
N ASN A 19 9.60 -1.03 24.81
CA ASN A 19 8.95 -0.25 23.77
C ASN A 19 8.46 -1.20 22.67
N PRO A 20 7.18 -1.17 22.27
CA PRO A 20 6.74 -1.93 21.11
C PRO A 20 7.52 -1.42 19.91
N LYS A 21 8.39 -2.28 19.35
CA LYS A 21 9.03 -2.03 18.07
C LYS A 21 7.92 -1.78 17.06
N THR A 22 7.87 -0.56 16.52
CA THR A 22 7.14 -0.29 15.26
C THR A 22 7.51 -1.40 14.29
N PRO A 23 6.54 -2.08 13.66
CA PRO A 23 6.86 -3.07 12.63
C PRO A 23 7.71 -2.35 11.59
N ASN A 24 8.94 -2.83 11.37
CA ASN A 24 9.76 -2.40 10.25
C ASN A 24 8.90 -2.61 9.01
N ALA A 25 8.73 -1.55 8.20
CA ALA A 25 8.17 -1.71 6.88
C ALA A 25 8.93 -2.87 6.20
N PRO A 26 8.22 -3.84 5.60
CA PRO A 26 8.89 -4.95 4.93
C PRO A 26 9.90 -4.35 3.97
N ALA A 27 11.14 -4.89 3.95
CA ALA A 27 12.15 -4.48 3.00
C ALA A 27 11.54 -4.57 1.60
N GLN A 28 11.50 -3.44 0.88
CA GLN A 28 10.99 -3.42 -0.48
C GLN A 28 11.87 -4.38 -1.29
N ASP A 29 11.30 -5.52 -1.68
CA ASP A 29 11.93 -6.39 -2.66
C ASP A 29 11.80 -5.72 -4.03
N LEU A 30 12.71 -4.79 -4.31
CA LEU A 30 12.77 -4.07 -5.58
C LEU A 30 13.35 -5.00 -6.69
N SER A 31 12.74 -6.17 -6.84
CA SER A 31 13.13 -7.16 -7.85
C SER A 31 12.98 -6.65 -9.28
N CYS A 32 12.30 -5.50 -9.48
CA CYS A 32 12.07 -4.87 -10.77
C CYS A 32 12.57 -3.42 -10.80
N GLN A 33 13.89 -3.23 -10.56
CA GLN A 33 14.51 -1.91 -10.72
C GLN A 33 14.89 -1.65 -12.18
N LYS A 34 14.39 -0.56 -12.75
CA LYS A 34 14.75 -0.05 -14.07
C LYS A 34 15.13 1.41 -13.96
N THR A 35 15.96 1.87 -14.88
CA THR A 35 16.26 3.28 -15.05
C THR A 35 15.02 4.04 -15.54
N ASP A 36 15.04 5.35 -15.37
CA ASP A 36 13.97 6.24 -15.85
C ASP A 36 13.77 6.13 -17.38
N ALA A 37 14.86 6.01 -18.12
CA ALA A 37 14.82 5.81 -19.58
C ALA A 37 14.18 4.49 -19.99
N GLU A 38 14.43 3.40 -19.24
CA GLU A 38 13.79 2.09 -19.49
C GLU A 38 12.31 2.13 -19.18
N TRP A 39 11.89 2.81 -18.09
CA TRP A 39 10.48 3.00 -17.80
C TRP A 39 9.76 3.81 -18.89
N LYS A 40 10.37 4.92 -19.37
CA LYS A 40 9.83 5.73 -20.48
C LYS A 40 9.70 4.96 -21.79
N ALA A 41 10.62 4.04 -22.05
CA ALA A 41 10.57 3.22 -23.25
C ALA A 41 9.50 2.11 -23.18
N GLN A 42 9.13 1.68 -21.96
CA GLN A 42 8.19 0.58 -21.73
C GLN A 42 6.74 1.04 -21.58
N LEU A 43 6.53 2.17 -20.93
CA LEU A 43 5.20 2.66 -20.52
C LEU A 43 4.70 3.72 -21.50
N ASP A 44 3.39 3.77 -21.71
CA ASP A 44 2.78 4.93 -22.34
C ASP A 44 2.86 6.16 -21.43
N ASP A 45 2.67 7.35 -21.99
CA ASP A 45 2.85 8.63 -21.29
C ASP A 45 1.97 8.74 -20.03
N ASN A 46 0.71 8.27 -20.07
CA ASN A 46 -0.20 8.36 -18.93
C ASN A 46 0.20 7.39 -17.81
N THR A 47 0.54 6.17 -18.17
CA THR A 47 1.01 5.15 -17.22
C THR A 47 2.35 5.56 -16.59
N TYR A 48 3.27 6.12 -17.39
CA TYR A 48 4.52 6.69 -16.89
C TYR A 48 4.27 7.84 -15.92
N TYR A 49 3.43 8.82 -16.32
CA TYR A 49 3.07 9.96 -15.47
C TYR A 49 2.53 9.53 -14.10
N VAL A 50 1.66 8.52 -14.07
CA VAL A 50 1.10 8.02 -12.80
C VAL A 50 2.13 7.21 -12.03
N LEU A 51 2.72 6.17 -12.62
CA LEU A 51 3.58 5.23 -11.90
C LEU A 51 4.92 5.84 -11.46
N ARG A 52 5.50 6.77 -12.25
CA ARG A 52 6.87 7.27 -12.03
C ARG A 52 6.94 8.73 -11.58
N GLU A 53 5.97 9.55 -11.94
CA GLU A 53 5.91 10.96 -11.54
C GLU A 53 4.86 11.23 -10.43
N ALA A 54 4.23 10.15 -9.90
CA ALA A 54 3.18 10.21 -8.88
C ALA A 54 1.99 11.10 -9.31
N GLY A 55 1.63 11.01 -10.58
CA GLY A 55 0.47 11.70 -11.14
C GLY A 55 -0.85 11.07 -10.72
N THR A 56 -1.95 11.72 -11.09
CA THR A 56 -3.30 11.22 -10.86
C THR A 56 -4.10 11.36 -12.14
N GLU A 57 -4.75 10.28 -12.58
CA GLU A 57 -5.69 10.33 -13.70
C GLU A 57 -6.96 11.10 -13.34
N ARG A 58 -7.74 11.53 -14.36
CA ARG A 58 -9.02 12.23 -14.13
C ARG A 58 -10.04 11.27 -13.51
N PRO A 59 -10.90 11.73 -12.58
CA PRO A 59 -11.96 10.89 -12.03
C PRO A 59 -12.91 10.43 -13.15
N PHE A 60 -13.43 9.22 -13.05
CA PHE A 60 -14.36 8.57 -13.99
C PHE A 60 -13.82 8.33 -15.40
N SER A 61 -12.51 8.51 -15.64
CA SER A 61 -11.90 8.30 -16.95
C SER A 61 -11.24 6.93 -17.12
N GLY A 62 -10.95 6.26 -16.01
CA GLY A 62 -10.17 5.03 -15.99
C GLY A 62 -10.99 3.79 -16.35
N LEU A 63 -10.39 2.87 -17.11
CA LEU A 63 -10.99 1.62 -17.58
C LEU A 63 -11.57 0.76 -16.44
N TYR A 64 -10.86 0.70 -15.30
CA TYR A 64 -11.21 -0.19 -14.20
C TYR A 64 -12.08 0.46 -13.11
N ASN A 65 -12.54 1.72 -13.28
CA ASN A 65 -13.44 2.33 -12.30
C ASN A 65 -14.72 1.48 -12.15
N ASN A 66 -15.42 1.19 -13.23
CA ASN A 66 -16.65 0.41 -13.29
C ASN A 66 -16.43 -1.01 -13.83
N HIS A 67 -15.33 -1.65 -13.50
CA HIS A 67 -14.97 -2.99 -13.94
C HIS A 67 -15.09 -3.97 -12.76
N TYR A 68 -15.96 -4.98 -12.87
CA TYR A 68 -16.30 -5.95 -11.81
C TYR A 68 -16.17 -7.40 -12.24
N GLU A 69 -15.44 -7.67 -13.31
CA GLU A 69 -15.10 -9.01 -13.75
C GLU A 69 -14.21 -9.71 -12.71
N GLN A 70 -14.38 -11.03 -12.57
CA GLN A 70 -13.58 -11.83 -11.64
C GLN A 70 -12.16 -12.02 -12.17
N GLY A 71 -11.18 -11.63 -11.37
CA GLY A 71 -9.79 -11.70 -11.80
C GLY A 71 -8.81 -10.97 -10.88
N LEU A 72 -7.62 -10.81 -11.42
CA LEU A 72 -6.45 -10.25 -10.74
C LEU A 72 -6.06 -8.92 -11.37
N TYR A 73 -5.97 -7.88 -10.55
CA TYR A 73 -5.38 -6.60 -10.93
C TYR A 73 -3.90 -6.61 -10.61
N LYS A 74 -3.08 -6.35 -11.62
CA LYS A 74 -1.62 -6.37 -11.57
C LYS A 74 -1.07 -4.96 -11.77
N CYS A 75 0.17 -4.73 -11.38
CA CYS A 75 0.88 -3.49 -11.66
C CYS A 75 1.14 -3.36 -13.17
N ALA A 76 0.68 -2.27 -13.78
CA ALA A 76 0.90 -2.01 -15.21
C ALA A 76 2.39 -1.86 -15.58
N GLY A 77 3.25 -1.57 -14.60
CA GLY A 77 4.70 -1.42 -14.82
C GLY A 77 5.48 -2.73 -14.76
N CYS A 78 5.16 -3.61 -13.80
CA CYS A 78 6.00 -4.79 -13.51
C CYS A 78 5.23 -6.11 -13.39
N ASP A 79 3.94 -6.13 -13.71
CA ASP A 79 3.05 -7.29 -13.66
C ASP A 79 2.90 -7.96 -12.28
N ALA A 80 3.41 -7.35 -11.20
CA ALA A 80 3.22 -7.86 -9.85
C ALA A 80 1.72 -7.88 -9.49
N PRO A 81 1.20 -8.96 -8.86
CA PRO A 81 -0.17 -9.01 -8.38
C PRO A 81 -0.40 -7.95 -7.28
N LEU A 82 -1.47 -7.16 -7.39
CA LEU A 82 -1.77 -6.07 -6.44
C LEU A 82 -3.10 -6.26 -5.71
N TYR A 83 -4.18 -6.55 -6.45
CA TYR A 83 -5.54 -6.66 -5.93
C TYR A 83 -6.30 -7.78 -6.60
N ILE A 84 -7.27 -8.35 -5.90
CA ILE A 84 -8.24 -9.30 -6.46
C ILE A 84 -9.61 -8.63 -6.57
N SER A 85 -10.42 -9.09 -7.52
CA SER A 85 -11.77 -8.57 -7.78
C SER A 85 -12.67 -8.62 -6.54
N ASP A 86 -12.53 -9.62 -5.68
CA ASP A 86 -13.35 -9.80 -4.47
C ASP A 86 -13.17 -8.67 -3.43
N HIS A 87 -12.06 -7.94 -3.50
CA HIS A 87 -11.78 -6.79 -2.64
C HIS A 87 -12.20 -5.46 -3.26
N LYS A 88 -12.71 -5.48 -4.51
CA LYS A 88 -13.13 -4.29 -5.23
C LYS A 88 -14.57 -3.92 -4.88
N TYR A 89 -14.82 -2.62 -4.75
CA TYR A 89 -16.17 -2.08 -4.51
C TYR A 89 -16.34 -0.71 -5.18
N ASP A 90 -17.59 -0.26 -5.35
CA ASP A 90 -17.87 1.10 -5.81
C ASP A 90 -17.84 2.08 -4.62
N SER A 91 -16.87 2.97 -4.63
CA SER A 91 -16.76 4.04 -3.64
C SER A 91 -17.43 5.34 -4.09
N GLY A 92 -17.88 5.43 -5.33
CA GLY A 92 -18.39 6.66 -5.94
C GLY A 92 -17.34 7.75 -6.18
N SER A 93 -16.05 7.47 -5.92
CA SER A 93 -14.97 8.47 -6.01
C SER A 93 -14.51 8.76 -7.44
N GLY A 94 -14.82 7.87 -8.39
CA GLY A 94 -14.41 7.97 -9.80
C GLY A 94 -13.09 7.27 -10.12
N TRP A 95 -12.54 6.52 -9.18
CA TRP A 95 -11.36 5.65 -9.34
C TRP A 95 -11.64 4.24 -8.83
N PRO A 96 -10.93 3.22 -9.33
CA PRO A 96 -10.95 1.88 -8.76
C PRO A 96 -10.71 1.91 -7.25
N ALA A 97 -11.61 1.29 -6.48
CA ALA A 97 -11.50 1.24 -5.03
C ALA A 97 -11.48 -0.21 -4.54
N PHE A 98 -10.55 -0.49 -3.62
CA PHE A 98 -10.39 -1.79 -2.98
C PHE A 98 -10.34 -1.61 -1.46
N ASP A 99 -10.83 -2.57 -0.69
CA ASP A 99 -10.76 -2.53 0.77
C ASP A 99 -9.41 -3.02 1.30
N ARG A 100 -8.64 -3.75 0.50
CA ARG A 100 -7.28 -4.24 0.81
C ARG A 100 -6.55 -4.68 -0.44
N ALA A 101 -5.23 -4.76 -0.35
CA ALA A 101 -4.35 -5.36 -1.36
C ALA A 101 -4.10 -6.85 -1.07
N VAL A 102 -3.49 -7.54 -2.03
CA VAL A 102 -2.80 -8.82 -1.79
C VAL A 102 -1.70 -8.58 -0.75
N GLU A 103 -1.51 -9.53 0.17
CA GLU A 103 -0.54 -9.38 1.26
C GLU A 103 0.87 -9.14 0.73
N GLY A 104 1.53 -8.09 1.24
CA GLY A 104 2.88 -7.69 0.83
C GLY A 104 2.99 -7.01 -0.54
N ALA A 105 1.92 -6.95 -1.33
CA ALA A 105 1.95 -6.40 -2.70
C ALA A 105 2.08 -4.88 -2.77
N VAL A 106 1.64 -4.18 -1.73
CA VAL A 106 1.58 -2.71 -1.67
C VAL A 106 2.30 -2.20 -0.43
N SER A 107 3.12 -1.18 -0.61
CA SER A 107 3.78 -0.45 0.47
C SER A 107 3.11 0.89 0.73
N TYR A 108 3.14 1.34 1.99
CA TYR A 108 2.44 2.51 2.50
C TYR A 108 3.45 3.58 2.89
N LEU A 109 3.42 4.74 2.24
CA LEU A 109 4.33 5.85 2.49
C LEU A 109 3.55 7.08 2.96
N LYS A 110 4.17 7.89 3.84
CA LYS A 110 3.59 9.20 4.21
C LYS A 110 3.82 10.19 3.08
N ASP A 111 2.73 10.81 2.61
CA ASP A 111 2.73 11.89 1.62
C ASP A 111 2.21 13.19 2.25
N ASN A 112 3.04 14.24 2.22
CA ASN A 112 2.72 15.57 2.78
C ASN A 112 2.65 16.66 1.69
N LYS A 113 2.62 16.31 0.40
CA LYS A 113 2.71 17.26 -0.72
C LYS A 113 1.59 18.29 -0.78
N LEU A 114 0.39 17.97 -0.24
CA LEU A 114 -0.78 18.86 -0.28
C LEU A 114 -1.00 19.67 1.01
N GLY A 115 -0.01 19.75 1.91
CA GLY A 115 -0.14 20.49 3.17
C GLY A 115 -0.86 19.73 4.29
N TYR A 116 -1.32 18.51 4.04
CA TYR A 116 -1.81 17.55 5.02
C TYR A 116 -1.24 16.16 4.73
N THR A 117 -1.19 15.31 5.76
CA THR A 117 -0.63 13.95 5.63
C THR A 117 -1.65 13.01 4.99
N ARG A 118 -1.27 12.37 3.89
CA ARG A 118 -1.95 11.24 3.27
C ARG A 118 -1.09 9.98 3.38
N ILE A 119 -1.67 8.83 3.07
CA ILE A 119 -0.92 7.59 2.89
C ILE A 119 -0.91 7.26 1.40
N GLU A 120 0.27 7.39 0.80
CA GLU A 120 0.52 6.97 -0.58
C GLU A 120 0.64 5.44 -0.65
N LEU A 121 0.08 4.86 -1.70
CA LEU A 121 0.18 3.45 -2.02
C LEU A 121 1.13 3.29 -3.21
N ILE A 122 2.17 2.46 -3.03
CA ILE A 122 3.11 2.13 -4.09
C ILE A 122 3.21 0.60 -4.27
N CYS A 123 3.52 0.17 -5.47
CA CYS A 123 3.83 -1.23 -5.76
C CYS A 123 5.09 -1.65 -4.99
N SER A 124 5.03 -2.70 -4.16
CA SER A 124 6.19 -3.17 -3.39
C SER A 124 7.33 -3.68 -4.28
N SER A 125 7.03 -4.20 -5.48
CA SER A 125 8.02 -4.79 -6.39
C SER A 125 8.80 -3.76 -7.22
N CYS A 126 8.16 -2.66 -7.68
CA CYS A 126 8.83 -1.68 -8.56
C CYS A 126 8.84 -0.25 -8.02
N GLY A 127 8.19 0.00 -6.87
CA GLY A 127 8.07 1.33 -6.29
C GLY A 127 7.15 2.29 -7.07
N GLY A 128 6.40 1.81 -8.05
CA GLY A 128 5.47 2.62 -8.85
C GLY A 128 4.31 3.15 -8.01
N HIS A 129 4.00 4.45 -8.16
CA HIS A 129 2.85 5.08 -7.51
C HIS A 129 1.54 4.47 -8.01
N LEU A 130 0.68 4.05 -7.09
CA LEU A 130 -0.62 3.46 -7.43
C LEU A 130 -1.78 4.41 -7.13
N GLY A 131 -1.70 5.13 -6.02
CA GLY A 131 -2.76 5.99 -5.50
C GLY A 131 -2.59 6.28 -4.03
N HIS A 132 -3.71 6.42 -3.30
CA HIS A 132 -3.70 6.75 -1.86
C HIS A 132 -4.70 5.91 -1.08
N MET A 133 -4.42 5.73 0.21
CA MET A 133 -5.31 5.07 1.16
C MET A 133 -6.06 6.10 2.01
N PHE A 134 -7.35 5.86 2.22
CA PHE A 134 -8.27 6.64 3.05
C PHE A 134 -8.94 5.73 4.08
N ASN A 135 -9.46 6.31 5.19
CA ASN A 135 -10.12 5.59 6.28
C ASN A 135 -11.67 5.69 6.19
N ASP A 136 -12.19 5.78 4.98
CA ASP A 136 -13.61 5.90 4.67
C ASP A 136 -14.15 4.71 3.85
N GLY A 137 -13.46 3.58 3.93
CA GLY A 137 -13.84 2.32 3.29
C GLY A 137 -14.94 1.54 4.04
N PRO A 138 -15.31 0.35 3.54
CA PRO A 138 -16.36 -0.48 4.12
C PRO A 138 -16.00 -0.92 5.54
N ARG A 139 -16.80 -0.51 6.53
CA ARG A 139 -16.58 -0.83 7.95
C ARG A 139 -16.74 -2.31 8.27
N GLN A 140 -17.46 -3.05 7.42
CA GLN A 140 -17.68 -4.50 7.53
C GLN A 140 -16.42 -5.31 7.22
N THR A 141 -15.44 -4.69 6.56
CA THR A 141 -14.13 -5.29 6.23
C THR A 141 -13.01 -4.55 6.96
N THR A 142 -12.19 -3.80 6.26
CA THR A 142 -11.01 -3.12 6.85
C THR A 142 -11.30 -1.68 7.30
N GLY A 143 -12.37 -1.07 6.83
CA GLY A 143 -12.62 0.36 6.97
C GLY A 143 -11.68 1.23 6.12
N GLN A 144 -10.81 0.61 5.32
CA GLN A 144 -9.87 1.31 4.44
C GLN A 144 -10.39 1.35 3.01
N ARG A 145 -10.04 2.41 2.30
CA ARG A 145 -10.26 2.56 0.87
C ARG A 145 -8.92 2.82 0.19
N HIS A 146 -8.45 1.82 -0.54
CA HIS A 146 -7.34 1.98 -1.48
C HIS A 146 -7.91 2.57 -2.77
N CYS A 147 -7.67 3.85 -3.01
CA CYS A 147 -8.11 4.58 -4.21
C CYS A 147 -6.97 4.55 -5.23
N ILE A 148 -7.14 3.79 -6.29
CA ILE A 148 -6.06 3.41 -7.21
C ILE A 148 -6.30 4.02 -8.59
N ASN A 149 -5.25 4.55 -9.22
CA ASN A 149 -5.32 4.99 -10.61
C ASN A 149 -5.51 3.77 -11.52
N SER A 150 -6.49 3.84 -12.40
CA SER A 150 -6.80 2.76 -13.34
C SER A 150 -5.63 2.46 -14.28
N VAL A 151 -4.93 3.49 -14.76
CA VAL A 151 -3.76 3.35 -15.65
C VAL A 151 -2.55 2.71 -14.95
N ALA A 152 -2.53 2.67 -13.61
CA ALA A 152 -1.51 1.95 -12.84
C ALA A 152 -1.76 0.45 -12.78
N LEU A 153 -2.89 -0.03 -13.31
CA LEU A 153 -3.33 -1.43 -13.26
C LEU A 153 -3.40 -2.05 -14.65
N SER A 154 -3.14 -3.35 -14.71
CA SER A 154 -3.59 -4.28 -15.75
C SER A 154 -4.50 -5.33 -15.11
N PHE A 155 -5.34 -6.00 -15.91
CA PHE A 155 -6.29 -6.98 -15.42
C PHE A 155 -6.11 -8.31 -16.16
N VAL A 156 -6.23 -9.42 -15.41
CA VAL A 156 -6.27 -10.79 -15.95
C VAL A 156 -7.49 -11.49 -15.36
N SER A 157 -8.37 -11.97 -16.23
CA SER A 157 -9.54 -12.78 -15.84
C SER A 157 -9.09 -14.12 -15.26
N TYR A 158 -9.89 -14.67 -14.33
CA TYR A 158 -9.67 -16.05 -13.85
C TYR A 158 -10.12 -17.11 -14.87
N ASP A 159 -10.90 -16.71 -15.87
CA ASP A 159 -11.45 -17.60 -16.92
C ASP A 159 -10.54 -17.72 -18.17
N GLU A 160 -9.36 -17.10 -18.14
CA GLU A 160 -8.36 -17.16 -19.22
C GLU A 160 -7.23 -18.18 -18.96
#